data_b93be6d28c4e1cb4b9f77f199d28b6ac
#
_entry.id   b93be6d28c4e1cb4b9f77f199d28b6ac
#
_cell.length_a   1.000
_cell.length_b   1.000
_cell.length_c   1.000
_cell.angle_alpha   90.00
_cell.angle_beta   90.00
_cell.angle_gamma   90.00
#
_symmetry.space_group_name_H-M   'P 1'
#
loop_
_entity.id
_entity.type
_entity.pdbx_description
1 polymer ?
#
loop_
_entity_poly.entity_id
_entity_poly.type
_entity_poly.pdbx_seq_one_letter_code
_entity_poly.pdbx_strand_id
1 'polypeptide(L)'
;MTDILTLVFRTFLSHTEGRKDLAVAPPAATTCGTLLVGDPGISRSVLLLAAVTAASEMGMKVIFFTQTQIQSLPVCLQKCVPSLSPESLKKIKFSYPRTVDELLQQVASLHESTNTSPTPPSLIIVDRLEGYLCGPEGGTHSGVHPGEQSCAAHLSALLCDSAAFLTQLLKQRSSSSAPCRLIASFQSEVDAGHSSGEASGTDSILDVLDRYFQVRCTLDRDRSYEAAAAGLQEVWHIYLSGTGITEACSTKDCEDRRDVAQEWQLLIFPDGLMEFKLV
;
A
#
# COMPACT_ATOMS: atom_id res chain seq x y z
N MET A 1 10.96 12.61 -0.13
CA MET A 1 11.05 11.17 0.10
C MET A 1 10.43 10.42 -1.06
N THR A 2 11.11 9.51 -1.71
CA THR A 2 10.47 8.70 -2.74
C THR A 2 9.93 7.46 -2.05
N ASP A 3 8.65 7.49 -1.66
CA ASP A 3 7.93 6.31 -1.24
C ASP A 3 7.79 5.34 -2.43
N ILE A 4 7.68 4.02 -2.15
CA ILE A 4 7.52 3.02 -3.20
C ILE A 4 6.29 3.34 -4.06
N LEU A 5 5.18 3.79 -3.46
CA LEU A 5 3.98 4.17 -4.21
C LEU A 5 4.25 5.36 -5.15
N THR A 6 4.94 6.39 -4.68
CA THR A 6 5.34 7.52 -5.55
C THR A 6 6.25 7.06 -6.70
N LEU A 7 7.14 6.10 -6.45
CA LEU A 7 7.96 5.50 -7.51
C LEU A 7 7.10 4.74 -8.52
N VAL A 8 6.12 3.96 -8.06
CA VAL A 8 5.15 3.27 -8.92
C VAL A 8 4.41 4.28 -9.79
N PHE A 9 3.85 5.33 -9.18
CA PHE A 9 3.08 6.34 -9.90
C PHE A 9 3.92 7.04 -10.98
N ARG A 10 5.21 7.27 -10.70
CA ARG A 10 6.15 7.84 -11.68
C ARG A 10 6.58 6.84 -12.76
N THR A 11 6.73 5.57 -12.41
CA THR A 11 7.12 4.52 -13.38
C THR A 11 6.03 4.30 -14.42
N PHE A 12 4.77 4.39 -13.99
CA PHE A 12 3.59 4.22 -14.85
C PHE A 12 2.91 5.56 -15.18
N LEU A 13 3.69 6.63 -15.27
CA LEU A 13 3.21 7.97 -15.62
C LEU A 13 2.65 7.98 -17.05
N SER A 14 1.54 8.68 -17.26
CA SER A 14 0.97 8.90 -18.59
C SER A 14 1.97 9.57 -19.53
N HIS A 15 2.08 9.06 -20.75
CA HIS A 15 3.02 9.56 -21.76
C HIS A 15 2.74 10.99 -22.26
N THR A 16 1.62 11.59 -21.86
CA THR A 16 1.21 12.94 -22.27
C THR A 16 1.97 14.06 -21.55
N GLU A 17 2.60 13.77 -20.42
CA GLU A 17 3.44 14.74 -19.71
C GLU A 17 4.92 14.42 -19.95
N GLY A 18 5.61 15.27 -20.70
CA GLY A 18 7.03 15.12 -20.97
C GLY A 18 7.81 14.87 -19.68
N ARG A 19 8.61 13.82 -19.70
CA ARG A 19 9.49 13.36 -18.63
C ARG A 19 10.35 14.54 -18.12
N LYS A 20 9.81 15.31 -17.19
CA LYS A 20 10.61 16.27 -16.43
C LYS A 20 11.45 15.46 -15.46
N ASP A 21 12.76 15.50 -15.60
CA ASP A 21 13.73 14.98 -14.63
C ASP A 21 13.52 15.68 -13.28
N LEU A 22 12.59 15.17 -12.49
CA LEU A 22 12.46 15.54 -11.09
C LEU A 22 13.60 14.83 -10.34
N ALA A 23 14.59 15.60 -9.95
CA ALA A 23 15.72 15.15 -9.15
C ALA A 23 15.22 14.31 -7.95
N VAL A 24 15.63 13.05 -7.92
CA VAL A 24 15.29 12.12 -6.83
C VAL A 24 16.11 12.54 -5.62
N ALA A 25 15.45 13.14 -4.62
CA ALA A 25 16.06 13.36 -3.32
C ALA A 25 16.32 11.99 -2.65
N PRO A 26 17.47 11.80 -1.98
CA PRO A 26 17.80 10.56 -1.31
C PRO A 26 16.76 10.24 -0.23
N PRO A 27 16.37 8.96 -0.07
CA PRO A 27 15.35 8.55 0.89
C PRO A 27 15.77 8.87 2.32
N ALA A 28 14.92 9.54 3.08
CA ALA A 28 15.15 9.71 4.51
C ALA A 28 15.06 8.34 5.22
N ALA A 29 15.86 8.19 6.27
CA ALA A 29 16.10 6.91 6.96
C ALA A 29 14.97 6.45 7.90
N THR A 30 13.77 6.99 7.79
CA THR A 30 12.63 6.60 8.63
C THR A 30 11.89 5.41 8.03
N THR A 31 11.66 4.40 8.86
CA THR A 31 10.77 3.26 8.58
C THR A 31 9.33 3.78 8.58
N CYS A 32 8.79 4.11 7.42
CA CYS A 32 7.39 4.54 7.30
C CYS A 32 6.54 3.36 6.84
N GLY A 33 5.50 3.03 7.61
CA GLY A 33 4.41 2.19 7.16
C GLY A 33 3.44 3.02 6.33
N THR A 34 2.98 2.45 5.19
CA THR A 34 1.98 3.08 4.33
C THR A 34 0.70 2.25 4.37
N LEU A 35 -0.43 2.89 4.66
CA LEU A 35 -1.76 2.30 4.60
C LEU A 35 -2.48 2.76 3.33
N LEU A 36 -2.83 1.81 2.47
CA LEU A 36 -3.62 2.03 1.27
C LEU A 36 -5.10 1.77 1.58
N VAL A 37 -5.94 2.79 1.47
CA VAL A 37 -7.37 2.72 1.81
C VAL A 37 -8.21 2.93 0.56
N GLY A 38 -9.09 1.97 0.23
CA GLY A 38 -9.96 2.08 -0.92
C GLY A 38 -10.51 0.74 -1.41
N ASP A 39 -10.96 0.70 -2.66
CA ASP A 39 -11.48 -0.51 -3.29
C ASP A 39 -10.45 -1.65 -3.29
N PRO A 40 -10.85 -2.88 -2.90
CA PRO A 40 -9.92 -3.99 -2.75
C PRO A 40 -9.30 -4.45 -4.08
N GLY A 41 -9.99 -4.31 -5.20
CA GLY A 41 -9.47 -4.71 -6.52
C GLY A 41 -8.37 -3.77 -7.01
N ILE A 42 -8.61 -2.47 -6.88
CA ILE A 42 -7.64 -1.43 -7.25
C ILE A 42 -6.47 -1.44 -6.28
N SER A 43 -6.73 -1.49 -4.97
CA SER A 43 -5.69 -1.60 -3.94
C SER A 43 -4.74 -2.78 -4.21
N ARG A 44 -5.28 -3.96 -4.51
CA ARG A 44 -4.49 -5.14 -4.87
C ARG A 44 -3.65 -4.91 -6.11
N SER A 45 -4.21 -4.27 -7.14
CA SER A 45 -3.47 -3.97 -8.37
C SER A 45 -2.29 -3.02 -8.09
N VAL A 46 -2.51 -1.97 -7.29
CA VAL A 46 -1.47 -1.03 -6.86
C VAL A 46 -0.41 -1.74 -6.01
N LEU A 47 -0.80 -2.64 -5.09
CA LEU A 47 0.14 -3.42 -4.27
C LEU A 47 1.01 -4.36 -5.13
N LEU A 48 0.42 -4.99 -6.17
CA LEU A 48 1.18 -5.83 -7.10
C LEU A 48 2.15 -5.01 -7.95
N LEU A 49 1.72 -3.81 -8.42
CA LEU A 49 2.61 -2.86 -9.08
C LEU A 49 3.78 -2.48 -8.15
N ALA A 50 3.48 -2.20 -6.87
CA ALA A 50 4.51 -1.86 -5.88
C ALA A 50 5.50 -3.02 -5.66
N ALA A 51 5.00 -4.26 -5.54
CA ALA A 51 5.84 -5.45 -5.37
C ALA A 51 6.80 -5.64 -6.56
N VAL A 52 6.26 -5.53 -7.78
CA VAL A 52 7.05 -5.71 -9.00
C VAL A 52 8.06 -4.58 -9.20
N THR A 53 7.64 -3.32 -9.03
CA THR A 53 8.54 -2.16 -9.15
C THR A 53 9.67 -2.23 -8.11
N ALA A 54 9.35 -2.58 -6.86
CA ALA A 54 10.36 -2.75 -5.81
C ALA A 54 11.36 -3.88 -6.16
N ALA A 55 10.88 -4.98 -6.71
CA ALA A 55 11.74 -6.11 -7.08
C ALA A 55 12.58 -5.85 -8.33
N SER A 56 12.04 -5.17 -9.35
CA SER A 56 12.71 -4.91 -10.63
C SER A 56 13.64 -3.71 -10.56
N GLU A 57 13.13 -2.56 -10.11
CA GLU A 57 13.87 -1.29 -10.16
C GLU A 57 14.81 -1.11 -8.95
N MET A 58 14.36 -1.55 -7.76
CA MET A 58 15.13 -1.37 -6.53
C MET A 58 15.87 -2.63 -6.08
N GLY A 59 15.65 -3.77 -6.75
CA GLY A 59 16.28 -5.03 -6.40
C GLY A 59 15.82 -5.62 -5.07
N MET A 60 14.72 -5.12 -4.50
CA MET A 60 14.21 -5.45 -3.17
C MET A 60 13.67 -6.89 -3.12
N LYS A 61 13.86 -7.56 -1.98
CA LYS A 61 13.12 -8.78 -1.65
C LYS A 61 11.81 -8.42 -1.00
N VAL A 62 10.72 -8.91 -1.58
CA VAL A 62 9.35 -8.63 -1.18
C VAL A 62 8.73 -9.87 -0.57
N ILE A 63 8.06 -9.72 0.58
CA ILE A 63 7.11 -10.70 1.07
C ILE A 63 5.70 -10.12 0.95
N PHE A 64 4.81 -10.87 0.31
CA PHE A 64 3.45 -10.46 0.00
C PHE A 64 2.46 -11.41 0.68
N PHE A 65 1.77 -10.92 1.71
CA PHE A 65 0.72 -11.64 2.42
C PHE A 65 -0.65 -11.33 1.82
N THR A 66 -1.42 -12.35 1.47
CA THR A 66 -2.80 -12.23 0.99
C THR A 66 -3.57 -13.51 1.28
N GLN A 67 -4.86 -13.42 1.58
CA GLN A 67 -5.71 -14.59 1.79
C GLN A 67 -6.05 -15.32 0.49
N THR A 68 -6.09 -14.58 -0.62
CA THR A 68 -6.54 -15.08 -1.92
C THR A 68 -5.35 -15.38 -2.81
N GLN A 69 -5.31 -16.59 -3.34
CA GLN A 69 -4.25 -16.99 -4.27
C GLN A 69 -4.27 -16.10 -5.52
N ILE A 70 -3.11 -15.55 -5.87
CA ILE A 70 -2.93 -14.76 -7.08
C ILE A 70 -2.78 -15.70 -8.26
N GLN A 71 -3.81 -15.73 -9.10
CA GLN A 71 -3.85 -16.61 -10.30
C GLN A 71 -3.19 -15.97 -11.51
N SER A 72 -3.25 -14.64 -11.63
CA SER A 72 -2.68 -13.88 -12.73
C SER A 72 -2.21 -12.51 -12.28
N LEU A 73 -1.18 -12.00 -12.93
CA LEU A 73 -0.79 -10.61 -12.75
C LEU A 73 -1.80 -9.70 -13.47
N PRO A 74 -2.06 -8.48 -12.95
CA PRO A 74 -2.88 -7.49 -13.63
C PRO A 74 -2.41 -7.24 -15.07
N VAL A 75 -3.36 -6.98 -15.96
CA VAL A 75 -3.06 -6.77 -17.39
C VAL A 75 -2.08 -5.61 -17.60
N CYS A 76 -2.19 -4.56 -16.75
CA CYS A 76 -1.26 -3.45 -16.76
C CYS A 76 0.19 -3.89 -16.53
N LEU A 77 0.44 -4.82 -15.60
CA LEU A 77 1.78 -5.37 -15.36
C LEU A 77 2.30 -6.16 -16.56
N GLN A 78 1.42 -6.91 -17.22
CA GLN A 78 1.80 -7.68 -18.39
C GLN A 78 2.15 -6.77 -19.58
N LYS A 79 1.49 -5.62 -19.72
CA LYS A 79 1.69 -4.69 -20.85
C LYS A 79 2.73 -3.60 -20.58
N CYS A 80 2.79 -3.09 -19.36
CA CYS A 80 3.60 -1.92 -19.03
C CYS A 80 5.02 -2.24 -18.55
N VAL A 81 5.31 -3.49 -18.18
CA VAL A 81 6.64 -3.91 -17.75
C VAL A 81 7.25 -4.84 -18.80
N PRO A 82 7.84 -4.28 -19.87
CA PRO A 82 8.41 -5.07 -20.97
C PRO A 82 9.57 -5.95 -20.56
N SER A 83 10.11 -5.80 -19.34
CA SER A 83 11.27 -6.53 -18.86
C SER A 83 11.08 -7.13 -17.46
N LEU A 84 9.92 -7.74 -17.18
CA LEU A 84 9.78 -8.61 -16.02
C LEU A 84 10.74 -9.80 -16.15
N SER A 85 11.97 -9.59 -15.66
CA SER A 85 12.93 -10.69 -15.68
C SER A 85 12.48 -11.76 -14.67
N PRO A 86 12.62 -13.05 -15.01
CA PRO A 86 12.34 -14.12 -14.06
C PRO A 86 13.11 -13.99 -12.74
N GLU A 87 14.28 -13.35 -12.78
CA GLU A 87 15.11 -13.07 -11.61
C GLU A 87 14.45 -12.05 -10.67
N SER A 88 13.78 -11.03 -11.22
CA SER A 88 13.04 -10.05 -10.41
C SER A 88 11.82 -10.69 -9.76
N LEU A 89 11.07 -11.53 -10.48
CA LEU A 89 9.90 -12.23 -9.94
C LEU A 89 10.27 -13.21 -8.82
N LYS A 90 11.43 -13.86 -8.88
CA LYS A 90 11.93 -14.72 -7.78
C LYS A 90 12.19 -13.98 -6.48
N LYS A 91 12.32 -12.65 -6.51
CA LYS A 91 12.47 -11.82 -5.31
C LYS A 91 11.15 -11.59 -4.58
N ILE A 92 10.01 -11.88 -5.21
CA ILE A 92 8.68 -11.73 -4.62
C ILE A 92 8.22 -13.08 -4.10
N LYS A 93 8.09 -13.20 -2.77
CA LYS A 93 7.55 -14.37 -2.08
C LYS A 93 6.11 -14.11 -1.70
N PHE A 94 5.17 -14.87 -2.27
CA PHE A 94 3.78 -14.86 -1.85
C PHE A 94 3.56 -15.82 -0.69
N SER A 95 2.73 -15.41 0.26
CA SER A 95 2.29 -16.20 1.40
C SER A 95 0.79 -16.02 1.59
N TYR A 96 0.09 -17.11 1.94
CA TYR A 96 -1.37 -17.17 1.92
C TYR A 96 -1.93 -17.57 3.30
N PRO A 97 -1.70 -16.75 4.36
CA PRO A 97 -2.34 -16.99 5.65
C PRO A 97 -3.86 -16.79 5.52
N ARG A 98 -4.64 -17.70 6.07
CA ARG A 98 -6.10 -17.67 5.98
C ARG A 98 -6.75 -16.92 7.15
N THR A 99 -6.10 -16.95 8.30
CA THR A 99 -6.57 -16.36 9.54
C THR A 99 -5.58 -15.32 10.06
N VAL A 100 -6.03 -14.48 10.98
CA VAL A 100 -5.16 -13.52 11.65
C VAL A 100 -4.06 -14.22 12.44
N ASP A 101 -4.35 -15.36 13.08
CA ASP A 101 -3.37 -16.12 13.85
C ASP A 101 -2.26 -16.68 12.95
N GLU A 102 -2.62 -17.22 11.78
CA GLU A 102 -1.64 -17.65 10.79
C GLU A 102 -0.78 -16.48 10.29
N LEU A 103 -1.39 -15.30 10.06
CA LEU A 103 -0.65 -14.11 9.66
C LEU A 103 0.31 -13.66 10.77
N LEU A 104 -0.15 -13.56 12.01
CA LEU A 104 0.68 -13.22 13.17
C LEU A 104 1.85 -14.19 13.31
N GLN A 105 1.62 -15.50 13.21
CA GLN A 105 2.67 -16.52 13.27
C GLN A 105 3.69 -16.36 12.14
N GLN A 106 3.22 -16.11 10.91
CA GLN A 106 4.12 -15.93 9.77
C GLN A 106 4.92 -14.64 9.85
N VAL A 107 4.33 -13.54 10.34
CA VAL A 107 5.04 -12.27 10.56
C VAL A 107 6.10 -12.45 11.68
N ALA A 108 5.74 -13.10 12.79
CA ALA A 108 6.68 -13.41 13.87
C ALA A 108 7.84 -14.28 13.37
N SER A 109 7.58 -15.26 12.49
CA SER A 109 8.62 -16.13 11.93
C SER A 109 9.63 -15.40 11.02
N LEU A 110 9.36 -14.17 10.61
CA LEU A 110 10.34 -13.35 9.87
C LEU A 110 11.58 -13.06 10.68
N HIS A 111 11.48 -13.02 12.01
CA HIS A 111 12.60 -12.86 12.92
C HIS A 111 13.52 -14.09 12.92
N GLU A 112 12.97 -15.30 12.68
CA GLU A 112 13.71 -16.56 12.69
C GLU A 112 14.35 -16.88 11.33
N SER A 113 13.64 -16.60 10.23
CA SER A 113 14.06 -16.94 8.86
C SER A 113 15.30 -16.19 8.39
N THR A 114 15.71 -15.15 9.11
CA THR A 114 16.91 -14.36 8.79
C THR A 114 18.22 -15.13 8.98
N ASN A 115 18.22 -16.17 9.80
CA ASN A 115 19.40 -17.02 10.01
C ASN A 115 19.66 -17.99 8.85
N THR A 116 18.64 -18.32 8.07
CA THR A 116 18.72 -19.30 6.96
C THR A 116 18.73 -18.65 5.59
N SER A 117 18.27 -17.40 5.45
CA SER A 117 18.24 -16.68 4.17
C SER A 117 19.42 -15.73 4.02
N PRO A 118 20.14 -15.76 2.88
CA PRO A 118 21.29 -14.88 2.66
C PRO A 118 20.96 -13.39 2.67
N THR A 119 19.71 -13.01 2.38
CA THR A 119 19.24 -11.62 2.46
C THR A 119 17.82 -11.56 3.03
N PRO A 120 17.57 -10.74 4.06
CA PRO A 120 16.23 -10.54 4.62
C PRO A 120 15.32 -9.80 3.64
N PRO A 121 13.97 -9.88 3.80
CA PRO A 121 13.05 -9.07 3.04
C PRO A 121 13.25 -7.58 3.36
N SER A 122 13.10 -6.74 2.36
CA SER A 122 13.20 -5.27 2.46
C SER A 122 11.87 -4.56 2.19
N LEU A 123 10.84 -5.33 1.83
CA LEU A 123 9.47 -4.85 1.70
C LEU A 123 8.50 -5.93 2.20
N ILE A 124 7.61 -5.53 3.10
CA ILE A 124 6.47 -6.32 3.58
C ILE A 124 5.21 -5.70 2.98
N ILE A 125 4.39 -6.51 2.32
CA ILE A 125 3.08 -6.11 1.80
C ILE A 125 2.02 -7.01 2.44
N VAL A 126 0.93 -6.40 2.93
CA VAL A 126 -0.25 -7.10 3.45
C VAL A 126 -1.48 -6.64 2.68
N ASP A 127 -2.08 -7.54 1.93
CA ASP A 127 -3.27 -7.27 1.15
C ASP A 127 -4.52 -7.56 1.97
N ARG A 128 -5.43 -6.58 2.08
CA ARG A 128 -6.76 -6.69 2.70
C ARG A 128 -6.72 -7.02 4.19
N LEU A 129 -6.24 -6.07 5.00
CA LEU A 129 -6.23 -6.20 6.47
C LEU A 129 -7.63 -6.49 7.03
N GLU A 130 -8.69 -5.93 6.43
CA GLU A 130 -10.07 -6.17 6.85
C GLU A 130 -10.44 -7.66 6.82
N GLY A 131 -9.93 -8.42 5.86
CA GLY A 131 -10.16 -9.86 5.77
C GLY A 131 -9.58 -10.67 6.94
N TYR A 132 -8.61 -10.11 7.66
CA TYR A 132 -8.03 -10.71 8.87
C TYR A 132 -8.66 -10.18 10.16
N LEU A 133 -9.09 -8.92 10.15
CA LEU A 133 -9.52 -8.19 11.36
C LEU A 133 -11.03 -8.24 11.57
N CYS A 134 -11.81 -8.22 10.49
CA CYS A 134 -13.26 -8.35 10.53
C CYS A 134 -13.60 -9.84 10.38
N GLY A 135 -14.29 -10.42 11.34
CA GLY A 135 -14.66 -11.84 11.31
C GLY A 135 -15.48 -12.21 10.07
N PRO A 136 -15.59 -13.53 9.71
CA PRO A 136 -16.30 -14.00 8.52
C PRO A 136 -17.80 -13.77 8.54
N GLU A 137 -18.34 -13.33 9.65
CA GLU A 137 -19.74 -12.97 9.80
C GLU A 137 -19.92 -11.47 9.59
N GLY A 138 -20.24 -11.07 8.36
CA GLY A 138 -20.97 -9.84 8.08
C GLY A 138 -22.35 -9.85 8.73
N GLY A 139 -22.39 -10.21 10.01
CA GLY A 139 -23.58 -10.18 10.85
C GLY A 139 -23.90 -8.72 11.13
N THR A 140 -25.13 -8.33 10.79
CA THR A 140 -25.83 -7.06 11.01
C THR A 140 -25.88 -6.62 12.49
N HIS A 141 -24.88 -6.92 13.30
CA HIS A 141 -24.73 -6.41 14.65
C HIS A 141 -23.84 -5.19 14.62
N SER A 142 -24.47 -4.04 14.52
CA SER A 142 -24.01 -2.69 14.79
C SER A 142 -23.42 -2.59 16.20
N GLY A 143 -22.22 -3.13 16.41
CA GLY A 143 -21.50 -3.04 17.67
C GLY A 143 -20.02 -3.22 17.44
N VAL A 144 -19.25 -2.16 17.69
CA VAL A 144 -17.79 -2.22 17.73
C VAL A 144 -17.37 -3.29 18.74
N HIS A 145 -16.82 -4.43 18.28
CA HIS A 145 -16.28 -5.43 19.18
C HIS A 145 -14.89 -4.96 19.67
N PRO A 146 -14.71 -4.75 20.98
CA PRO A 146 -13.42 -4.34 21.55
C PRO A 146 -12.26 -5.28 21.16
N GLY A 147 -12.56 -6.52 20.81
CA GLY A 147 -11.59 -7.51 20.34
C GLY A 147 -10.98 -7.18 18.99
N GLU A 148 -11.73 -6.59 18.06
CA GLU A 148 -11.24 -6.26 16.71
C GLU A 148 -10.20 -5.13 16.74
N GLN A 149 -10.45 -4.08 17.52
CA GLN A 149 -9.47 -3.00 17.72
C GLN A 149 -8.19 -3.50 18.38
N SER A 150 -8.31 -4.38 19.38
CA SER A 150 -7.15 -4.98 20.04
C SER A 150 -6.35 -5.85 19.06
N CYS A 151 -7.05 -6.61 18.21
CA CYS A 151 -6.43 -7.43 17.17
C CYS A 151 -5.72 -6.55 16.13
N ALA A 152 -6.35 -5.46 15.68
CA ALA A 152 -5.77 -4.50 14.76
C ALA A 152 -4.51 -3.83 15.33
N ALA A 153 -4.56 -3.42 16.59
CA ALA A 153 -3.41 -2.85 17.29
C ALA A 153 -2.26 -3.87 17.42
N HIS A 154 -2.56 -5.10 17.79
CA HIS A 154 -1.57 -6.17 17.95
C HIS A 154 -0.89 -6.50 16.62
N LEU A 155 -1.67 -6.72 15.55
CA LEU A 155 -1.15 -7.02 14.22
C LEU A 155 -0.29 -5.87 13.70
N SER A 156 -0.77 -4.63 13.81
CA SER A 156 -0.04 -3.45 13.35
C SER A 156 1.26 -3.24 14.11
N ALA A 157 1.26 -3.41 15.43
CA ALA A 157 2.45 -3.34 16.26
C ALA A 157 3.49 -4.39 15.84
N LEU A 158 3.06 -5.65 15.65
CA LEU A 158 3.96 -6.73 15.21
C LEU A 158 4.54 -6.48 13.82
N LEU A 159 3.74 -5.97 12.87
CA LEU A 159 4.21 -5.61 11.54
C LEU A 159 5.26 -4.49 11.59
N CYS A 160 5.01 -3.43 12.38
CA CYS A 160 5.95 -2.33 12.56
C CYS A 160 7.24 -2.79 13.23
N ASP A 161 7.14 -3.61 14.26
CA ASP A 161 8.30 -4.18 14.97
C ASP A 161 9.13 -5.08 14.06
N SER A 162 8.49 -5.94 13.28
CA SER A 162 9.16 -6.77 12.28
C SER A 162 9.87 -5.94 11.21
N ALA A 163 9.25 -4.87 10.72
CA ALA A 163 9.89 -3.97 9.76
C ALA A 163 11.11 -3.24 10.38
N ALA A 164 11.01 -2.82 11.64
CA ALA A 164 12.11 -2.21 12.37
C ALA A 164 13.27 -3.20 12.60
N PHE A 165 12.98 -4.43 13.00
CA PHE A 165 13.96 -5.49 13.16
C PHE A 165 14.68 -5.80 11.83
N LEU A 166 13.93 -6.00 10.75
CA LEU A 166 14.51 -6.25 9.42
C LEU A 166 15.37 -5.07 8.94
N THR A 167 14.96 -3.84 9.26
CA THR A 167 15.77 -2.64 8.98
C THR A 167 17.12 -2.68 9.67
N GLN A 168 17.16 -3.11 10.94
CA GLN A 168 18.42 -3.26 11.68
C GLN A 168 19.31 -4.32 11.04
N LEU A 169 18.74 -5.45 10.63
CA LEU A 169 19.49 -6.51 9.94
C LEU A 169 20.05 -6.06 8.59
N LEU A 170 19.25 -5.33 7.80
CA LEU A 170 19.69 -4.77 6.53
C LEU A 170 20.86 -3.80 6.71
N LYS A 171 20.79 -2.92 7.71
CA LYS A 171 21.86 -1.97 8.07
C LYS A 171 23.15 -2.68 8.52
N GLN A 172 23.04 -3.79 9.25
CA GLN A 172 24.21 -4.58 9.68
C GLN A 172 24.94 -5.22 8.49
N ARG A 173 24.20 -5.58 7.42
CA ARG A 173 24.79 -6.24 6.25
C ARG A 173 25.33 -5.26 5.21
N SER A 174 24.78 -4.06 5.13
CA SER A 174 25.25 -3.00 4.26
C SER A 174 24.89 -1.64 4.86
N SER A 175 25.89 -0.82 5.09
CA SER A 175 25.71 0.53 5.63
C SER A 175 24.92 1.49 4.71
N SER A 176 24.80 1.15 3.43
CA SER A 176 24.01 1.90 2.45
C SER A 176 22.62 1.33 2.18
N SER A 177 22.22 0.29 2.94
CA SER A 177 20.93 -0.39 2.73
C SER A 177 19.76 0.51 3.14
N ALA A 178 18.76 0.60 2.27
CA ALA A 178 17.49 1.26 2.58
C ALA A 178 16.75 0.49 3.69
N PRO A 179 15.93 1.17 4.53
CA PRO A 179 15.15 0.52 5.57
C PRO A 179 14.11 -0.44 4.96
N CYS A 180 13.75 -1.48 5.72
CA CYS A 180 12.61 -2.33 5.38
C CYS A 180 11.33 -1.49 5.42
N ARG A 181 10.48 -1.64 4.42
CA ARG A 181 9.25 -0.89 4.26
C ARG A 181 8.05 -1.79 4.49
N LEU A 182 6.95 -1.19 4.92
CA LEU A 182 5.67 -1.85 5.17
C LEU A 182 4.58 -1.13 4.37
N ILE A 183 3.82 -1.88 3.57
CA ILE A 183 2.63 -1.38 2.89
C ILE A 183 1.49 -2.34 3.19
N ALA A 184 0.34 -1.83 3.62
CA ALA A 184 -0.85 -2.63 3.84
C ALA A 184 -2.06 -2.00 3.15
N SER A 185 -3.02 -2.81 2.70
CA SER A 185 -4.31 -2.29 2.23
C SER A 185 -5.42 -2.59 3.23
N PHE A 186 -6.40 -1.69 3.25
CA PHE A 186 -7.59 -1.79 4.07
C PHE A 186 -8.79 -1.23 3.28
N GLN A 187 -9.90 -1.97 3.29
CA GLN A 187 -11.16 -1.49 2.71
C GLN A 187 -11.95 -0.73 3.77
N SER A 188 -12.31 0.54 3.47
CA SER A 188 -13.25 1.31 4.28
C SER A 188 -14.64 1.19 3.66
N GLU A 189 -15.68 0.97 4.48
CA GLU A 189 -17.07 0.84 4.03
C GLU A 189 -17.74 2.17 3.67
N VAL A 190 -17.03 3.28 3.67
CA VAL A 190 -17.58 4.64 3.45
C VAL A 190 -18.31 4.81 2.10
N ASP A 191 -18.14 3.87 1.15
CA ASP A 191 -18.73 3.95 -0.20
C ASP A 191 -20.16 3.43 -0.34
N ALA A 192 -20.75 2.83 0.68
CA ALA A 192 -22.12 2.33 0.63
C ALA A 192 -23.13 3.39 1.11
N GLY A 193 -23.28 4.50 0.40
CA GLY A 193 -24.42 5.44 0.34
C GLY A 193 -25.45 5.56 1.48
N HIS A 194 -25.15 5.10 2.67
CA HIS A 194 -26.02 5.20 3.84
C HIS A 194 -25.55 6.30 4.79
N SER A 195 -26.17 7.45 4.64
CA SER A 195 -26.12 8.58 5.60
C SER A 195 -26.89 8.23 6.88
N SER A 196 -26.50 7.21 7.61
CA SER A 196 -26.94 7.02 9.00
C SER A 196 -25.75 7.36 9.88
N GLY A 197 -25.89 8.39 10.71
CA GLY A 197 -24.85 9.00 11.55
C GLY A 197 -24.34 8.13 12.72
N GLU A 198 -24.20 6.84 12.53
CA GLU A 198 -23.54 5.92 13.44
C GLU A 198 -22.17 5.54 12.85
N ALA A 199 -21.10 5.78 13.61
CA ALA A 199 -19.75 5.40 13.25
C ALA A 199 -19.71 3.90 12.94
N SER A 200 -19.28 3.55 11.72
CA SER A 200 -19.12 2.17 11.28
C SER A 200 -18.01 1.48 12.11
N GLY A 201 -18.15 0.18 12.36
CA GLY A 201 -17.11 -0.61 13.04
C GLY A 201 -15.77 -0.56 12.32
N THR A 202 -15.76 -0.40 11.00
CA THR A 202 -14.58 -0.23 10.14
C THR A 202 -13.85 1.09 10.41
N ASP A 203 -14.56 2.18 10.74
CA ASP A 203 -13.93 3.47 11.06
C ASP A 203 -13.09 3.36 12.34
N SER A 204 -13.56 2.60 13.32
CA SER A 204 -12.82 2.40 14.58
C SER A 204 -11.54 1.58 14.41
N ILE A 205 -11.52 0.62 13.48
CA ILE A 205 -10.32 -0.13 13.12
C ILE A 205 -9.35 0.77 12.36
N LEU A 206 -9.86 1.58 11.44
CA LEU A 206 -9.06 2.52 10.66
C LEU A 206 -8.35 3.54 11.57
N ASP A 207 -9.04 4.05 12.60
CA ASP A 207 -8.45 4.93 13.61
C ASP A 207 -7.29 4.26 14.38
N VAL A 208 -7.37 2.95 14.61
CA VAL A 208 -6.26 2.19 15.20
C VAL A 208 -5.10 2.07 14.20
N LEU A 209 -5.39 1.71 12.94
CA LEU A 209 -4.36 1.54 11.90
C LEU A 209 -3.60 2.85 11.65
N ASP A 210 -4.30 4.00 11.61
CA ASP A 210 -3.70 5.33 11.40
C ASP A 210 -2.70 5.75 12.49
N ARG A 211 -2.71 5.09 13.67
CA ARG A 211 -1.70 5.31 14.72
C ARG A 211 -0.38 4.60 14.42
N TYR A 212 -0.40 3.53 13.65
CA TYR A 212 0.78 2.71 13.34
C TYR A 212 1.36 3.03 11.96
N PHE A 213 0.49 3.40 11.00
CA PHE A 213 0.89 3.73 9.64
C PHE A 213 1.03 5.26 9.50
N GLN A 214 2.24 5.71 9.19
CA GLN A 214 2.58 7.13 9.16
C GLN A 214 2.13 7.83 7.86
N VAL A 215 1.93 7.04 6.81
CA VAL A 215 1.47 7.51 5.50
C VAL A 215 0.16 6.82 5.18
N ARG A 216 -0.82 7.61 4.77
CA ARG A 216 -2.10 7.13 4.25
C ARG A 216 -2.21 7.46 2.77
N CYS A 217 -2.55 6.47 1.97
CA CYS A 217 -2.86 6.58 0.56
C CYS A 217 -4.33 6.24 0.37
N THR A 218 -5.18 7.23 0.09
CA THR A 218 -6.62 7.02 -0.11
C THR A 218 -6.92 6.98 -1.59
N LEU A 219 -7.68 5.95 -2.01
CA LEU A 219 -8.17 5.77 -3.37
C LEU A 219 -9.67 6.10 -3.40
N ASP A 220 -10.06 7.12 -4.13
CA ASP A 220 -11.43 7.56 -4.28
C ASP A 220 -11.85 7.48 -5.75
N ARG A 221 -13.00 6.84 -6.00
CA ARG A 221 -13.50 6.63 -7.37
C ARG A 221 -14.17 7.90 -7.88
N ASP A 222 -13.69 8.41 -9.01
CA ASP A 222 -14.40 9.46 -9.73
C ASP A 222 -15.71 8.91 -10.33
N ARG A 223 -16.82 9.44 -9.90
CA ARG A 223 -18.17 9.10 -10.39
C ARG A 223 -18.69 10.06 -11.45
N SER A 224 -17.85 10.98 -11.93
CA SER A 224 -18.24 11.95 -12.95
C SER A 224 -18.42 11.28 -14.33
N TYR A 225 -19.29 11.87 -15.16
CA TYR A 225 -19.48 11.41 -16.55
C TYR A 225 -18.28 11.72 -17.46
N GLU A 226 -17.33 12.51 -17.00
CA GLU A 226 -16.18 12.95 -17.80
C GLU A 226 -15.23 11.79 -18.16
N ALA A 227 -15.10 10.81 -17.29
CA ALA A 227 -14.29 9.61 -17.52
C ALA A 227 -14.76 8.83 -18.75
N ALA A 228 -16.07 8.61 -18.87
CA ALA A 228 -16.66 7.90 -20.01
C ALA A 228 -16.53 8.70 -21.33
N ALA A 229 -16.64 10.03 -21.27
CA ALA A 229 -16.44 10.90 -22.43
C ALA A 229 -14.98 10.91 -22.92
N ALA A 230 -14.01 10.68 -22.02
CA ALA A 230 -12.59 10.57 -22.34
C ALA A 230 -12.16 9.19 -22.85
N GLY A 231 -13.11 8.22 -22.98
CA GLY A 231 -12.81 6.85 -23.40
C GLY A 231 -12.10 6.02 -22.32
N LEU A 232 -12.19 6.43 -21.05
CA LEU A 232 -11.65 5.72 -19.89
C LEU A 232 -12.73 4.79 -19.32
N GLN A 233 -12.30 3.66 -18.75
CA GLN A 233 -13.20 2.77 -18.03
C GLN A 233 -13.46 3.29 -16.62
N GLU A 234 -12.41 3.71 -15.93
CA GLU A 234 -12.47 4.23 -14.58
C GLU A 234 -11.40 5.30 -14.36
N VAL A 235 -11.72 6.24 -13.47
CA VAL A 235 -10.77 7.23 -12.95
C VAL A 235 -10.81 7.17 -11.42
N TRP A 236 -9.65 7.17 -10.81
CA TRP A 236 -9.49 7.16 -9.36
C TRP A 236 -8.61 8.33 -8.93
N HIS A 237 -9.03 9.07 -7.92
CA HIS A 237 -8.21 10.07 -7.25
C HIS A 237 -7.40 9.39 -6.15
N ILE A 238 -6.14 9.72 -6.06
CA ILE A 238 -5.21 9.15 -5.09
C ILE A 238 -4.67 10.30 -4.24
N TYR A 239 -4.94 10.24 -2.95
CA TYR A 239 -4.50 11.24 -1.99
C TYR A 239 -3.45 10.64 -1.06
N LEU A 240 -2.23 11.20 -1.09
CA LEU A 240 -1.18 10.84 -0.15
C LEU A 240 -1.17 11.86 0.99
N SER A 241 -1.32 11.40 2.23
CA SER A 241 -1.32 12.20 3.45
C SER A 241 -0.49 11.55 4.53
N GLY A 242 -0.02 12.32 5.51
CA GLY A 242 0.66 11.81 6.69
C GLY A 242 2.01 12.45 6.99
N THR A 243 2.54 12.18 8.16
CA THR A 243 3.77 12.79 8.70
C THR A 243 5.06 12.32 8.01
N GLY A 244 5.00 11.24 7.24
CA GLY A 244 6.13 10.69 6.50
C GLY A 244 6.39 11.37 5.14
N ILE A 245 5.53 12.29 4.71
CA ILE A 245 5.64 13.02 3.45
C ILE A 245 6.21 14.39 3.76
N THR A 246 7.49 14.60 3.45
CA THR A 246 8.13 15.91 3.60
C THR A 246 7.74 16.79 2.42
N GLU A 247 7.11 17.92 2.73
CA GLU A 247 6.66 18.92 1.80
C GLU A 247 7.79 19.58 1.03
N ALA A 248 7.55 19.78 -0.27
CA ALA A 248 8.22 20.80 -1.05
C ALA A 248 7.22 21.90 -1.45
N CYS A 249 6.41 22.39 -0.51
CA CYS A 249 5.61 23.59 -0.77
C CYS A 249 5.22 24.31 0.53
N SER A 250 5.96 25.38 0.83
CA SER A 250 5.60 26.37 1.83
C SER A 250 4.67 27.41 1.21
N THR A 251 3.37 27.26 1.35
CA THR A 251 2.44 28.40 1.33
C THR A 251 1.67 28.39 2.63
N LYS A 252 2.01 29.39 3.46
CA LYS A 252 1.27 29.80 4.66
C LYS A 252 -0.13 30.23 4.20
N ASP A 253 -1.15 29.54 4.69
CA ASP A 253 -2.52 29.96 4.92
C ASP A 253 -3.48 28.81 4.61
N CYS A 254 -3.70 27.96 5.62
CA CYS A 254 -4.96 27.21 5.84
C CYS A 254 -4.81 26.31 7.06
N GLU A 255 -5.19 26.81 8.22
CA GLU A 255 -5.49 26.02 9.44
C GLU A 255 -6.82 25.31 9.18
N ASP A 256 -6.85 24.05 8.81
CA ASP A 256 -7.94 23.07 9.03
C ASP A 256 -8.09 22.00 7.94
N ARG A 257 -7.04 21.65 7.18
CA ARG A 257 -7.04 20.43 6.37
C ARG A 257 -5.87 19.57 6.77
N ARG A 258 -6.12 18.29 7.11
CA ARG A 258 -5.08 17.25 7.18
C ARG A 258 -4.32 17.32 5.86
N ASP A 259 -3.05 17.73 5.93
CA ASP A 259 -2.26 18.11 4.78
C ASP A 259 -2.19 16.99 3.75
N VAL A 260 -2.93 17.13 2.64
CA VAL A 260 -2.77 16.30 1.44
C VAL A 260 -1.48 16.79 0.79
N ALA A 261 -0.41 16.01 0.90
CA ALA A 261 0.89 16.42 0.40
C ALA A 261 1.03 16.19 -1.11
N GLN A 262 0.30 15.23 -1.69
CA GLN A 262 0.33 14.93 -3.13
C GLN A 262 -1.00 14.34 -3.57
N GLU A 263 -1.48 14.80 -4.73
CA GLU A 263 -2.67 14.27 -5.40
C GLU A 263 -2.29 13.68 -6.76
N TRP A 264 -2.79 12.47 -7.03
CA TRP A 264 -2.60 11.75 -8.27
C TRP A 264 -3.95 11.27 -8.81
N GLN A 265 -4.00 11.05 -10.11
CA GLN A 265 -5.09 10.34 -10.75
C GLN A 265 -4.59 9.02 -11.32
N LEU A 266 -5.36 7.95 -11.11
CA LEU A 266 -5.18 6.67 -11.78
C LEU A 266 -6.24 6.55 -12.85
N LEU A 267 -5.81 6.40 -14.10
CA LEU A 267 -6.62 6.22 -15.28
C LEU A 267 -6.62 4.75 -15.66
N ILE A 268 -7.79 4.14 -15.77
CA ILE A 268 -7.94 2.74 -16.20
C ILE A 268 -8.62 2.73 -17.56
N PHE A 269 -7.94 2.14 -18.54
CA PHE A 269 -8.41 2.02 -19.90
C PHE A 269 -9.24 0.74 -20.09
N PRO A 270 -10.12 0.67 -21.13
CA PRO A 270 -10.95 -0.50 -21.41
C PRO A 270 -10.17 -1.81 -21.64
N ASP A 271 -8.91 -1.68 -22.03
CA ASP A 271 -8.01 -2.82 -22.24
C ASP A 271 -7.27 -3.25 -20.96
N GLY A 272 -7.60 -2.62 -19.81
CA GLY A 272 -7.00 -2.88 -18.51
C GLY A 272 -5.64 -2.21 -18.28
N LEU A 273 -5.19 -1.34 -19.19
CA LEU A 273 -4.00 -0.54 -18.97
C LEU A 273 -4.26 0.47 -17.84
N MET A 274 -3.27 0.67 -16.99
CA MET A 274 -3.31 1.63 -15.88
C MET A 274 -2.21 2.68 -16.10
N GLU A 275 -2.59 3.94 -16.04
CA GLU A 275 -1.67 5.07 -16.11
C GLU A 275 -1.90 6.01 -14.94
N PHE A 276 -0.82 6.60 -14.42
CA PHE A 276 -0.89 7.59 -13.37
C PHE A 276 -0.62 8.98 -13.91
N LYS A 277 -1.30 9.97 -13.33
CA LYS A 277 -1.14 11.39 -13.67
C LYS A 277 -1.03 12.19 -12.37
N LEU A 278 -0.06 13.10 -12.29
CA LEU A 278 0.04 14.06 -11.20
C LEU A 278 -0.98 15.19 -11.44
N VAL A 279 -1.74 15.56 -10.43
CA VAL A 279 -2.74 16.63 -10.50
C VAL A 279 -2.14 17.97 -10.10
#